data_d782b62aae2c8894fcbe759b23a2ff6d
#
_entry.id   d782b62aae2c8894fcbe759b23a2ff6d
#
_cell.length_a   1.000
_cell.length_b   1.000
_cell.length_c   1.000
_cell.angle_alpha   90.00
_cell.angle_beta   90.00
_cell.angle_gamma   90.00
#
_symmetry.space_group_name_H-M   'P 1'
#
loop_
_entity.id
_entity.type
_entity.pdbx_description
1 polymer ?
#
loop_
_entity_poly.entity_id
_entity_poly.type
_entity_poly.pdbx_seq_one_letter_code
_entity_poly.pdbx_strand_id
1 'polypeptide(L)'
;AQQSDEATSILSYLQKAMNFNKVVPQEKVYLHLDNTGYFENETLWFKAYVTRTDNGKLSDLSKVLYVELLNPSGDVIKTQKFPIDSLGMSHGDVKLDTLLGSGFYEVRAYTRYMTNWGVNAVFSRVFPVFKKPAVEGDYSDLTIRTMLYRHRDPNNRDRSDSLYLRAIDEGISTNDLMKTISVQFYPEGGSLVRGQRCRVAMLAVDDNGNPYSGEGFVTNEAGDVLASVQTDTLGRGLFEVTPDGSPLTFQMRNLKKSDRRAFQNFSLPEVQGEGCALLLDAVSDSMSVTLQCTDSLRGSLLGYALMSNGNVFRCDTFSAVPLMEIE
;
A
#
# COMPACT_ATOMS: atom_id res chain seq x y z
N ALA A 1 -39.91 -15.01 8.72
CA ALA A 1 -39.99 -15.14 7.23
C ALA A 1 -39.26 -14.01 6.54
N GLN A 2 -39.45 -12.73 6.94
CA GLN A 2 -38.79 -11.56 6.29
C GLN A 2 -37.26 -11.58 6.48
N GLN A 3 -36.78 -11.99 7.65
CA GLN A 3 -35.35 -12.06 7.98
C GLN A 3 -34.62 -13.13 7.16
N SER A 4 -35.28 -14.27 6.87
CA SER A 4 -34.69 -15.31 6.01
C SER A 4 -34.58 -14.90 4.54
N ASP A 5 -35.54 -14.10 4.06
CA ASP A 5 -35.55 -13.61 2.67
C ASP A 5 -34.45 -12.58 2.42
N GLU A 6 -34.13 -11.72 3.40
CA GLU A 6 -33.09 -10.71 3.31
C GLU A 6 -31.69 -11.30 3.43
N ALA A 7 -31.47 -12.29 4.31
CA ALA A 7 -30.23 -13.04 4.37
C ALA A 7 -29.97 -13.79 3.04
N THR A 8 -31.00 -14.33 2.43
CA THR A 8 -30.93 -14.95 1.10
C THR A 8 -30.57 -13.93 0.04
N SER A 9 -31.05 -12.69 0.13
CA SER A 9 -30.71 -11.59 -0.79
C SER A 9 -29.24 -11.22 -0.69
N ILE A 10 -28.68 -11.07 0.53
CA ILE A 10 -27.25 -10.78 0.77
C ILE A 10 -26.38 -11.91 0.19
N LEU A 11 -26.71 -13.15 0.52
CA LEU A 11 -25.98 -14.31 0.01
C LEU A 11 -25.99 -14.38 -1.52
N SER A 12 -27.14 -14.11 -2.15
CA SER A 12 -27.29 -14.06 -3.60
C SER A 12 -26.39 -12.99 -4.23
N TYR A 13 -26.32 -11.81 -3.62
CA TYR A 13 -25.42 -10.74 -4.06
C TYR A 13 -23.95 -11.14 -3.96
N LEU A 14 -23.53 -11.69 -2.83
CA LEU A 14 -22.16 -12.18 -2.61
C LEU A 14 -21.80 -13.28 -3.59
N GLN A 15 -22.69 -14.22 -3.86
CA GLN A 15 -22.48 -15.28 -4.83
C GLN A 15 -22.28 -14.73 -6.25
N LYS A 16 -23.02 -13.68 -6.63
CA LYS A 16 -22.81 -12.99 -7.92
C LYS A 16 -21.42 -12.35 -7.99
N ALA A 17 -20.99 -11.66 -6.93
CA ALA A 17 -19.66 -11.04 -6.86
C ALA A 17 -18.55 -12.10 -6.90
N MET A 18 -18.70 -13.21 -6.18
CA MET A 18 -17.75 -14.33 -6.19
C MET A 18 -17.68 -15.01 -7.55
N ASN A 19 -18.83 -15.22 -8.20
CA ASN A 19 -18.90 -15.79 -9.55
C ASN A 19 -18.23 -14.86 -10.57
N PHE A 20 -18.42 -13.54 -10.46
CA PHE A 20 -17.72 -12.58 -11.29
C PHE A 20 -16.20 -12.74 -11.15
N ASN A 21 -15.67 -12.81 -9.94
CA ASN A 21 -14.24 -12.98 -9.70
C ASN A 21 -13.69 -14.32 -10.27
N LYS A 22 -14.52 -15.37 -10.30
CA LYS A 22 -14.13 -16.65 -10.92
C LYS A 22 -14.09 -16.57 -12.44
N VAL A 23 -15.05 -15.86 -13.04
CA VAL A 23 -15.17 -15.71 -14.50
C VAL A 23 -14.18 -14.69 -15.03
N VAL A 24 -13.93 -13.61 -14.28
CA VAL A 24 -13.01 -12.50 -14.63
C VAL A 24 -12.00 -12.32 -13.51
N PRO A 25 -11.10 -13.31 -13.26
CA PRO A 25 -10.12 -13.20 -12.20
C PRO A 25 -9.12 -12.09 -12.50
N GLN A 26 -8.80 -11.28 -11.49
CA GLN A 26 -7.76 -10.27 -11.60
C GLN A 26 -6.38 -10.92 -11.51
N GLU A 27 -5.41 -10.34 -12.20
CA GLU A 27 -4.00 -10.69 -12.05
C GLU A 27 -3.30 -9.68 -11.13
N LYS A 28 -2.27 -10.17 -10.43
CA LYS A 28 -1.29 -9.35 -9.72
C LYS A 28 0.10 -9.78 -10.15
N VAL A 29 0.98 -8.81 -10.34
CA VAL A 29 2.41 -9.04 -10.57
C VAL A 29 3.17 -8.72 -9.29
N TYR A 30 4.18 -9.52 -9.00
CA TYR A 30 5.20 -9.24 -8.02
C TYR A 30 6.57 -9.41 -8.67
N LEU A 31 7.44 -8.39 -8.53
CA LEU A 31 8.84 -8.49 -8.92
C LEU A 31 9.71 -8.74 -7.69
N HIS A 32 10.45 -9.82 -7.74
CA HIS A 32 11.55 -10.07 -6.83
C HIS A 32 12.83 -9.52 -7.50
N LEU A 33 13.34 -8.43 -6.97
CA LEU A 33 14.56 -7.79 -7.45
C LEU A 33 15.76 -8.41 -6.74
N ASP A 34 16.90 -8.48 -7.43
CA ASP A 34 18.15 -9.00 -6.91
C ASP A 34 18.79 -8.09 -5.84
N ASN A 35 18.45 -6.78 -5.86
CA ASN A 35 18.94 -5.83 -4.88
C ASN A 35 17.86 -4.80 -4.48
N THR A 36 18.12 -4.04 -3.42
CA THR A 36 17.26 -2.95 -2.92
C THR A 36 17.72 -1.57 -3.41
N GLY A 37 18.92 -1.45 -3.94
CA GLY A 37 19.51 -0.24 -4.52
C GLY A 37 20.62 -0.63 -5.48
N TYR A 38 20.95 0.25 -6.41
CA TYR A 38 21.88 0.00 -7.50
C TYR A 38 22.83 1.18 -7.67
N PHE A 39 23.92 0.96 -8.37
CA PHE A 39 24.78 2.03 -8.86
C PHE A 39 24.51 2.32 -10.36
N GLU A 40 24.86 3.53 -10.79
CA GLU A 40 24.84 3.86 -12.22
C GLU A 40 25.62 2.82 -13.02
N ASN A 41 25.11 2.39 -14.16
CA ASN A 41 25.61 1.31 -15.04
C ASN A 41 25.40 -0.12 -14.55
N GLU A 42 24.85 -0.33 -13.39
CA GLU A 42 24.47 -1.68 -13.00
C GLU A 42 23.21 -2.15 -13.74
N THR A 43 22.94 -3.42 -13.61
CA THR A 43 21.78 -4.07 -14.19
C THR A 43 20.89 -4.57 -13.07
N LEU A 44 19.66 -4.10 -13.05
CA LEU A 44 18.61 -4.61 -12.18
C LEU A 44 18.12 -5.93 -12.76
N TRP A 45 18.31 -7.02 -12.03
CA TRP A 45 17.77 -8.33 -12.37
C TRP A 45 16.50 -8.59 -11.59
N PHE A 46 15.55 -9.26 -12.22
CA PHE A 46 14.32 -9.60 -11.53
C PHE A 46 13.79 -10.98 -11.91
N LYS A 47 13.04 -11.56 -10.97
CA LYS A 47 12.10 -12.64 -11.22
C LYS A 47 10.69 -12.13 -10.94
N ALA A 48 9.78 -12.39 -11.87
CA ALA A 48 8.39 -11.97 -11.78
C ALA A 48 7.48 -13.18 -11.52
N TYR A 49 6.46 -12.94 -10.71
CA TYR A 49 5.38 -13.88 -10.42
C TYR A 49 4.07 -13.20 -10.77
N VAL A 50 3.30 -13.81 -11.65
CA VAL A 50 1.96 -13.37 -12.00
C VAL A 50 0.98 -14.30 -11.34
N THR A 51 0.15 -13.77 -10.45
CA THR A 51 -0.80 -14.56 -9.66
C THR A 51 -2.23 -14.14 -9.94
N ARG A 52 -3.16 -15.03 -9.76
CA ARG A 52 -4.60 -14.75 -9.80
C ARG A 52 -5.10 -14.42 -8.40
N THR A 53 -5.94 -13.41 -8.30
CA THR A 53 -6.48 -12.94 -7.00
C THR A 53 -7.60 -13.83 -6.46
N ASP A 54 -8.29 -14.58 -7.35
CA ASP A 54 -9.41 -15.46 -6.98
C ASP A 54 -8.96 -16.71 -6.20
N ASN A 55 -7.73 -17.17 -6.42
CA ASN A 55 -7.23 -18.42 -5.83
C ASN A 55 -5.78 -18.36 -5.33
N GLY A 56 -5.11 -17.23 -5.50
CA GLY A 56 -3.71 -17.01 -5.09
C GLY A 56 -2.67 -17.84 -5.86
N LYS A 57 -3.08 -18.58 -6.89
CA LYS A 57 -2.18 -19.40 -7.70
C LYS A 57 -1.53 -18.57 -8.80
N LEU A 58 -0.45 -19.09 -9.37
CA LEU A 58 0.20 -18.51 -10.54
C LEU A 58 -0.78 -18.50 -11.72
N SER A 59 -0.73 -17.41 -12.51
CA SER A 59 -1.68 -17.15 -13.60
C SER A 59 -1.15 -17.67 -14.92
N ASP A 60 -2.03 -18.24 -15.70
CA ASP A 60 -1.80 -18.66 -17.09
C ASP A 60 -2.53 -17.78 -18.12
N LEU A 61 -3.21 -16.72 -17.66
CA LEU A 61 -4.06 -15.87 -18.48
C LEU A 61 -3.24 -14.98 -19.42
N SER A 62 -2.25 -14.29 -18.88
CA SER A 62 -1.39 -13.38 -19.65
C SER A 62 -0.09 -14.05 -20.06
N LYS A 63 0.41 -13.70 -21.24
CA LYS A 63 1.66 -14.26 -21.81
C LYS A 63 2.78 -13.23 -21.92
N VAL A 64 2.49 -11.96 -21.66
CA VAL A 64 3.44 -10.86 -21.77
C VAL A 64 3.42 -10.02 -20.52
N LEU A 65 4.60 -9.89 -19.91
CA LEU A 65 4.87 -8.95 -18.82
C LEU A 65 5.46 -7.67 -19.42
N TYR A 66 4.89 -6.54 -19.06
CA TYR A 66 5.43 -5.22 -19.34
C TYR A 66 6.19 -4.75 -18.11
N VAL A 67 7.43 -4.30 -18.32
CA VAL A 67 8.26 -3.70 -17.27
C VAL A 67 8.70 -2.33 -17.73
N GLU A 68 8.42 -1.33 -16.93
CA GLU A 68 8.74 0.07 -17.18
C GLU A 68 9.71 0.58 -16.13
N LEU A 69 10.68 1.36 -16.56
CA LEU A 69 11.56 2.13 -15.69
C LEU A 69 11.17 3.60 -15.79
N LEU A 70 10.90 4.23 -14.65
CA LEU A 70 10.60 5.64 -14.55
C LEU A 70 11.77 6.37 -13.89
N ASN A 71 12.01 7.58 -14.39
CA ASN A 71 13.01 8.48 -13.83
C ASN A 71 12.47 9.14 -12.55
N PRO A 72 13.32 9.89 -11.80
CA PRO A 72 12.90 10.60 -10.60
C PRO A 72 11.80 11.62 -10.80
N SER A 73 11.51 12.08 -12.02
CA SER A 73 10.38 12.96 -12.31
C SER A 73 9.07 12.23 -12.66
N GLY A 74 9.10 10.90 -12.69
CA GLY A 74 7.94 10.08 -13.01
C GLY A 74 7.71 9.83 -14.50
N ASP A 75 8.64 10.19 -15.36
CA ASP A 75 8.56 9.90 -16.79
C ASP A 75 9.01 8.48 -17.09
N VAL A 76 8.28 7.76 -17.92
CA VAL A 76 8.68 6.44 -18.40
C VAL A 76 9.84 6.59 -19.38
N ILE A 77 11.02 6.12 -18.99
CA ILE A 77 12.25 6.23 -19.79
C ILE A 77 12.61 4.93 -20.51
N LYS A 78 12.07 3.81 -20.05
CA LYS A 78 12.31 2.49 -20.67
C LYS A 78 11.07 1.62 -20.51
N THR A 79 10.68 0.94 -21.59
CA THR A 79 9.61 -0.08 -21.57
C THR A 79 10.15 -1.35 -22.22
N GLN A 80 10.08 -2.46 -21.52
CA GLN A 80 10.49 -3.77 -21.98
C GLN A 80 9.36 -4.77 -21.86
N LYS A 81 9.40 -5.83 -22.68
CA LYS A 81 8.40 -6.89 -22.69
C LYS A 81 9.10 -8.22 -22.47
N PHE A 82 8.60 -9.00 -21.55
CA PHE A 82 9.13 -10.31 -21.22
C PHE A 82 8.05 -11.39 -21.38
N PRO A 83 8.41 -12.59 -21.84
CA PRO A 83 7.46 -13.70 -21.90
C PRO A 83 7.12 -14.17 -20.50
N ILE A 84 5.85 -14.49 -20.29
CA ILE A 84 5.38 -15.22 -19.10
C ILE A 84 5.27 -16.69 -19.51
N ASP A 85 5.93 -17.56 -18.75
CA ASP A 85 5.92 -18.99 -18.98
C ASP A 85 4.57 -19.65 -18.64
N SER A 86 4.46 -20.94 -18.85
CA SER A 86 3.23 -21.71 -18.56
C SER A 86 2.90 -21.82 -17.07
N LEU A 87 3.88 -21.50 -16.21
CA LEU A 87 3.72 -21.49 -14.76
C LEU A 87 3.44 -20.09 -14.21
N GLY A 88 3.19 -19.08 -15.06
CA GLY A 88 2.92 -17.71 -14.60
C GLY A 88 4.15 -16.96 -14.09
N MET A 89 5.35 -17.37 -14.50
CA MET A 89 6.60 -16.75 -14.09
C MET A 89 7.29 -16.07 -15.28
N SER A 90 8.08 -15.05 -14.98
CA SER A 90 8.96 -14.39 -15.94
C SER A 90 10.26 -13.99 -15.25
N HIS A 91 11.27 -13.68 -16.03
CA HIS A 91 12.53 -13.12 -15.54
C HIS A 91 13.11 -12.19 -16.60
N GLY A 92 13.96 -11.30 -16.17
CA GLY A 92 14.62 -10.38 -17.07
C GLY A 92 15.54 -9.42 -16.34
N ASP A 93 15.96 -8.43 -17.11
CA ASP A 93 16.86 -7.41 -16.62
C ASP A 93 16.51 -6.03 -17.17
N VAL A 94 16.87 -5.01 -16.41
CA VAL A 94 16.77 -3.61 -16.82
C VAL A 94 18.14 -2.96 -16.59
N LYS A 95 18.80 -2.58 -17.66
CA LYS A 95 20.11 -1.91 -17.59
C LYS A 95 19.91 -0.45 -17.17
N LEU A 96 20.64 -0.04 -16.14
CA LEU A 96 20.64 1.33 -15.61
C LEU A 96 21.83 2.09 -16.24
N ASP A 97 21.60 2.64 -17.44
CA ASP A 97 22.64 3.32 -18.19
C ASP A 97 23.12 4.62 -17.52
N THR A 98 24.39 4.98 -17.67
CA THR A 98 25.01 6.20 -17.12
C THR A 98 24.31 7.49 -17.53
N LEU A 99 23.61 7.48 -18.66
CA LEU A 99 22.85 8.65 -19.14
C LEU A 99 21.65 9.00 -18.25
N LEU A 100 21.23 8.07 -17.39
CA LEU A 100 20.09 8.26 -16.52
C LEU A 100 20.43 9.08 -15.27
N GLY A 101 21.70 9.07 -14.85
CA GLY A 101 22.14 9.71 -13.61
C GLY A 101 21.67 8.98 -12.34
N SER A 102 22.19 9.42 -11.20
CA SER A 102 21.76 8.91 -9.88
C SER A 102 20.46 9.59 -9.43
N GLY A 103 19.66 8.88 -8.64
CA GLY A 103 18.36 9.36 -8.16
C GLY A 103 17.47 8.24 -7.68
N PHE A 104 16.23 8.58 -7.33
CA PHE A 104 15.19 7.58 -7.06
C PHE A 104 14.44 7.24 -8.33
N TYR A 105 14.53 5.98 -8.72
CA TYR A 105 13.86 5.41 -9.88
C TYR A 105 12.69 4.55 -9.42
N GLU A 106 11.72 4.38 -10.30
CA GLU A 106 10.58 3.50 -10.08
C GLU A 106 10.57 2.41 -11.15
N VAL A 107 10.43 1.15 -10.74
CA VAL A 107 10.10 0.05 -11.64
C VAL A 107 8.63 -0.29 -11.51
N ARG A 108 7.92 -0.31 -12.63
CA ARG A 108 6.53 -0.79 -12.73
C ARG A 108 6.48 -2.08 -13.52
N ALA A 109 5.60 -2.98 -13.10
CA ALA A 109 5.37 -4.21 -13.84
C ALA A 109 3.89 -4.57 -13.87
N TYR A 110 3.41 -4.96 -15.05
CA TYR A 110 2.01 -5.27 -15.25
C TYR A 110 1.80 -6.18 -16.47
N THR A 111 0.65 -6.83 -16.51
CA THR A 111 0.12 -7.43 -17.73
C THR A 111 -0.91 -6.47 -18.35
N ARG A 112 -1.13 -6.58 -19.65
CA ARG A 112 -2.15 -5.74 -20.30
C ARG A 112 -3.55 -5.98 -19.73
N TYR A 113 -3.80 -7.17 -19.23
CA TYR A 113 -5.05 -7.52 -18.57
C TYR A 113 -5.26 -6.74 -17.26
N MET A 114 -4.18 -6.49 -16.50
CA MET A 114 -4.24 -5.73 -15.24
C MET A 114 -4.68 -4.28 -15.42
N THR A 115 -4.42 -3.67 -16.57
CA THR A 115 -4.80 -2.27 -16.82
C THR A 115 -6.31 -2.01 -16.81
N ASN A 116 -7.14 -3.06 -16.88
CA ASN A 116 -8.59 -2.96 -16.73
C ASN A 116 -9.03 -2.56 -15.31
N TRP A 117 -8.16 -2.73 -14.31
CA TRP A 117 -8.45 -2.42 -12.89
C TRP A 117 -7.76 -1.16 -12.37
N GLY A 118 -7.23 -0.34 -13.28
CA GLY A 118 -6.60 0.94 -12.96
C GLY A 118 -5.17 0.84 -12.46
N VAL A 119 -4.63 1.99 -12.13
CA VAL A 119 -3.20 2.15 -11.77
C VAL A 119 -2.80 1.42 -10.48
N ASN A 120 -3.73 1.25 -9.55
CA ASN A 120 -3.47 0.57 -8.27
C ASN A 120 -3.26 -0.95 -8.42
N ALA A 121 -3.60 -1.52 -9.58
CA ALA A 121 -3.35 -2.93 -9.88
C ALA A 121 -1.89 -3.18 -10.32
N VAL A 122 -1.20 -2.14 -10.77
CA VAL A 122 0.18 -2.23 -11.30
C VAL A 122 1.17 -2.39 -10.14
N PHE A 123 2.10 -3.34 -10.29
CA PHE A 123 3.23 -3.41 -9.37
C PHE A 123 4.11 -2.19 -9.53
N SER A 124 4.49 -1.58 -8.41
CA SER A 124 5.39 -0.43 -8.36
C SER A 124 6.38 -0.59 -7.21
N ARG A 125 7.63 -0.27 -7.47
CA ARG A 125 8.68 -0.19 -6.46
C ARG A 125 9.66 0.90 -6.80
N VAL A 126 9.87 1.80 -5.83
CA VAL A 126 10.91 2.84 -5.89
C VAL A 126 12.20 2.29 -5.30
N PHE A 127 13.33 2.61 -5.92
CA PHE A 127 14.66 2.20 -5.48
C PHE A 127 15.70 3.29 -5.79
N PRO A 128 16.76 3.40 -4.96
CA PRO A 128 17.84 4.35 -5.21
C PRO A 128 18.79 3.84 -6.29
N VAL A 129 19.25 4.74 -7.15
CA VAL A 129 20.41 4.55 -8.03
C VAL A 129 21.48 5.52 -7.58
N PHE A 130 22.58 4.97 -7.07
CA PHE A 130 23.72 5.73 -6.55
C PHE A 130 24.66 6.13 -7.69
N LYS A 131 25.43 7.18 -7.44
CA LYS A 131 26.47 7.61 -8.36
C LYS A 131 27.48 6.49 -8.63
N LYS A 132 27.94 6.36 -9.87
CA LYS A 132 28.99 5.41 -10.22
C LYS A 132 30.21 5.63 -9.32
N PRO A 133 30.78 4.57 -8.71
CA PRO A 133 31.98 4.67 -7.90
C PRO A 133 33.15 5.28 -8.69
N ALA A 134 33.94 6.10 -8.03
CA ALA A 134 35.14 6.69 -8.65
C ALA A 134 36.21 5.61 -8.94
N VAL A 135 36.25 4.57 -8.10
CA VAL A 135 37.12 3.40 -8.23
C VAL A 135 36.24 2.18 -8.39
N GLU A 136 36.46 1.40 -9.45
CA GLU A 136 35.69 0.19 -9.69
C GLU A 136 35.85 -0.81 -8.53
N GLY A 137 34.73 -1.31 -8.02
CA GLY A 137 34.70 -2.22 -6.86
C GLY A 137 34.64 -1.53 -5.50
N ASP A 138 34.77 -0.22 -5.40
CA ASP A 138 34.54 0.54 -4.18
C ASP A 138 33.11 1.09 -4.13
N TYR A 139 32.20 0.33 -3.56
CA TYR A 139 30.79 0.69 -3.40
C TYR A 139 30.48 1.28 -2.02
N SER A 140 31.50 1.86 -1.35
CA SER A 140 31.32 2.48 -0.04
C SER A 140 30.63 3.85 -0.10
N ASP A 141 30.70 4.55 -1.24
CA ASP A 141 30.06 5.84 -1.45
C ASP A 141 28.64 5.67 -1.97
N LEU A 142 27.66 5.87 -1.10
CA LEU A 142 26.24 5.80 -1.43
C LEU A 142 25.65 7.19 -1.73
N THR A 143 26.37 8.01 -2.47
CA THR A 143 25.92 9.37 -2.84
C THR A 143 24.94 9.32 -4.00
N ILE A 144 23.85 10.08 -3.89
CA ILE A 144 22.91 10.36 -4.97
C ILE A 144 22.98 11.84 -5.35
N ARG A 145 22.92 12.12 -6.65
CA ARG A 145 22.67 13.46 -7.15
C ARG A 145 21.17 13.71 -7.20
N THR A 146 20.71 14.68 -6.45
CA THR A 146 19.30 15.10 -6.53
C THR A 146 19.08 15.89 -7.80
N MET A 147 18.19 15.42 -8.66
CA MET A 147 17.74 16.14 -9.83
C MET A 147 16.46 16.90 -9.51
N LEU A 148 16.47 18.22 -9.63
CA LEU A 148 15.26 19.03 -9.53
C LEU A 148 14.66 19.21 -10.92
N TYR A 149 13.46 18.69 -11.14
CA TYR A 149 12.69 18.93 -12.34
C TYR A 149 11.80 20.15 -12.15
N ARG A 150 11.84 21.09 -13.11
CA ARG A 150 10.81 22.11 -13.20
C ARG A 150 9.64 21.52 -13.96
N HIS A 151 8.48 21.46 -13.32
CA HIS A 151 7.24 21.15 -14.01
C HIS A 151 7.03 22.15 -15.15
N ARG A 152 6.70 21.60 -16.32
CA ARG A 152 6.26 22.38 -17.48
C ARG A 152 4.97 23.09 -17.10
N ASP A 153 4.95 24.42 -17.17
CA ASP A 153 3.70 25.17 -17.09
C ASP A 153 2.94 25.01 -18.42
N PRO A 154 1.81 24.29 -18.45
CA PRO A 154 1.07 24.06 -19.69
C PRO A 154 0.50 25.33 -20.31
N ASN A 155 0.49 26.44 -19.55
CA ASN A 155 -0.04 27.72 -20.00
C ASN A 155 1.04 28.66 -20.55
N ASN A 156 2.30 28.32 -20.48
CA ASN A 156 3.40 29.18 -20.94
C ASN A 156 4.14 28.52 -22.12
N ARG A 157 3.63 28.75 -23.32
CA ARG A 157 4.18 28.22 -24.58
C ARG A 157 5.54 28.82 -24.99
N ASP A 158 5.96 29.94 -24.41
CA ASP A 158 7.18 30.67 -24.84
C ASP A 158 8.43 30.23 -24.06
N ARG A 159 8.31 29.39 -23.06
CA ARG A 159 9.48 28.78 -22.42
C ARG A 159 9.77 27.46 -23.08
N SER A 160 10.80 27.45 -23.89
CA SER A 160 11.37 26.33 -24.59
C SER A 160 11.28 25.03 -23.78
N ASP A 161 10.90 23.96 -24.46
CA ASP A 161 10.70 22.58 -24.00
C ASP A 161 11.90 21.89 -23.33
N SER A 162 12.86 22.64 -22.85
CA SER A 162 13.98 22.09 -22.12
C SER A 162 13.57 21.74 -20.70
N LEU A 163 13.38 20.45 -20.45
CA LEU A 163 13.51 19.85 -19.14
C LEU A 163 14.91 20.19 -18.63
N TYR A 164 15.03 21.25 -17.83
CA TYR A 164 16.29 21.54 -17.15
C TYR A 164 16.49 20.53 -16.04
N LEU A 165 17.22 19.47 -16.35
CA LEU A 165 17.94 18.65 -15.40
C LEU A 165 18.95 19.57 -14.70
N ARG A 166 18.57 20.23 -13.63
CA ARG A 166 19.54 20.85 -12.75
C ARG A 166 20.02 19.77 -11.81
N ALA A 167 21.11 19.11 -12.17
CA ALA A 167 21.89 18.33 -11.22
C ALA A 167 22.36 19.33 -10.13
N ILE A 168 21.79 19.27 -8.95
CA ILE A 168 22.39 19.92 -7.80
C ILE A 168 23.52 18.99 -7.37
N ASP A 169 24.73 19.45 -7.53
CA ASP A 169 25.96 18.74 -7.18
C ASP A 169 26.20 18.72 -5.66
N GLU A 170 25.14 18.57 -4.89
CA GLU A 170 25.20 18.36 -3.46
C GLU A 170 25.10 16.87 -3.24
N GLY A 171 26.21 16.27 -2.81
CA GLY A 171 26.23 14.89 -2.36
C GLY A 171 25.24 14.75 -1.19
N ILE A 172 24.12 14.07 -1.43
CA ILE A 172 23.15 13.73 -0.39
C ILE A 172 23.53 12.36 0.14
N SER A 173 23.82 12.28 1.43
CA SER A 173 24.05 11.01 2.12
C SER A 173 22.78 10.14 2.02
N THR A 174 22.93 8.82 1.92
CA THR A 174 21.80 7.88 2.00
C THR A 174 20.94 8.07 3.24
N ASN A 175 21.56 8.48 4.35
CA ASN A 175 20.84 8.84 5.58
C ASN A 175 19.94 10.06 5.41
N ASP A 176 20.22 10.91 4.43
CA ASP A 176 19.40 12.08 4.10
C ASP A 176 18.29 11.79 3.09
N LEU A 177 18.41 10.73 2.32
CA LEU A 177 17.46 10.38 1.26
C LEU A 177 16.25 9.60 1.78
N MET A 178 16.43 8.83 2.83
CA MET A 178 15.36 8.11 3.49
C MET A 178 14.61 9.02 4.49
N LYS A 179 14.22 10.22 4.04
CA LYS A 179 13.61 11.25 4.91
C LYS A 179 12.12 11.09 5.07
N THR A 180 11.49 10.34 4.21
CA THR A 180 10.04 10.13 4.26
C THR A 180 9.72 8.68 4.59
N ILE A 181 8.66 8.52 5.33
CA ILE A 181 8.01 7.23 5.56
C ILE A 181 6.60 7.32 5.03
N SER A 182 6.05 6.21 4.58
CA SER A 182 4.66 6.10 4.17
C SER A 182 3.95 5.19 5.16
N VAL A 183 2.75 5.58 5.58
CA VAL A 183 1.94 4.81 6.51
C VAL A 183 0.56 4.60 5.91
N GLN A 184 0.11 3.36 5.93
CA GLN A 184 -1.24 2.96 5.53
C GLN A 184 -1.99 2.43 6.74
N PHE A 185 -3.29 2.75 6.83
CA PHE A 185 -4.15 2.37 7.95
C PHE A 185 -5.29 1.48 7.45
N TYR A 186 -5.59 0.45 8.23
CA TYR A 186 -6.60 -0.56 7.94
C TYR A 186 -7.50 -0.73 9.17
N PRO A 187 -8.56 0.10 9.33
CA PRO A 187 -9.52 -0.11 10.40
C PRO A 187 -10.20 -1.47 10.27
N GLU A 188 -10.30 -2.20 11.35
CA GLU A 188 -11.04 -3.44 11.41
C GLU A 188 -12.52 -3.15 11.13
N GLY A 189 -13.16 -3.90 10.23
CA GLY A 189 -14.48 -3.58 9.71
C GLY A 189 -14.51 -2.45 8.66
N GLY A 190 -13.36 -1.86 8.31
CA GLY A 190 -13.19 -0.92 7.19
C GLY A 190 -13.39 0.55 7.53
N SER A 191 -13.93 0.92 8.69
CA SER A 191 -14.23 2.31 9.05
C SER A 191 -13.91 2.63 10.50
N LEU A 192 -13.55 3.89 10.76
CA LEU A 192 -13.54 4.46 12.09
C LEU A 192 -14.94 5.02 12.40
N VAL A 193 -15.51 4.67 13.54
CA VAL A 193 -16.88 5.06 13.91
C VAL A 193 -16.86 5.86 15.22
N ARG A 194 -17.49 7.02 15.21
CA ARG A 194 -17.57 7.92 16.35
C ARG A 194 -18.12 7.22 17.59
N GLY A 195 -17.41 7.38 18.72
CA GLY A 195 -17.81 6.84 20.01
C GLY A 195 -17.71 5.32 20.14
N GLN A 196 -17.24 4.62 19.09
CA GLN A 196 -17.06 3.18 19.12
C GLN A 196 -15.58 2.84 19.24
N ARG A 197 -15.25 1.76 19.94
CA ARG A 197 -13.88 1.21 20.00
C ARG A 197 -13.53 0.63 18.64
N CYS A 198 -12.54 1.18 17.99
CA CYS A 198 -12.04 0.75 16.70
C CYS A 198 -10.62 0.22 16.85
N ARG A 199 -10.33 -0.92 16.24
CA ARG A 199 -8.98 -1.46 16.13
C ARG A 199 -8.45 -1.16 14.73
N VAL A 200 -7.21 -0.68 14.65
CA VAL A 200 -6.58 -0.27 13.39
C VAL A 200 -5.25 -0.97 13.24
N ALA A 201 -5.14 -1.78 12.20
CA ALA A 201 -3.85 -2.27 11.75
C ALA A 201 -3.17 -1.20 10.88
N MET A 202 -1.84 -1.14 10.92
CA MET A 202 -1.07 -0.22 10.10
C MET A 202 0.15 -0.89 9.49
N LEU A 203 0.59 -0.34 8.37
CA LEU A 203 1.83 -0.71 7.71
C LEU A 203 2.66 0.55 7.46
N ALA A 204 3.88 0.58 7.98
CA ALA A 204 4.84 1.64 7.74
C ALA A 204 5.98 1.14 6.86
N VAL A 205 6.32 1.89 5.82
CA VAL A 205 7.41 1.60 4.90
C VAL A 205 8.25 2.86 4.65
N ASP A 206 9.51 2.68 4.31
CA ASP A 206 10.38 3.76 3.86
C ASP A 206 10.17 4.06 2.37
N ASP A 207 10.89 5.06 1.84
CA ASP A 207 10.81 5.49 0.43
C ASP A 207 11.16 4.38 -0.57
N ASN A 208 11.85 3.34 -0.14
CA ASN A 208 12.21 2.19 -0.96
C ASN A 208 11.20 1.03 -0.84
N GLY A 209 10.13 1.21 -0.04
CA GLY A 209 9.16 0.16 0.25
C GLY A 209 9.65 -0.88 1.26
N ASN A 210 10.79 -0.64 1.94
CA ASN A 210 11.23 -1.53 3.01
C ASN A 210 10.42 -1.27 4.28
N PRO A 211 10.18 -2.31 5.10
CA PRO A 211 9.51 -2.15 6.39
C PRO A 211 10.19 -1.11 7.28
N TYR A 212 9.39 -0.25 7.89
CA TYR A 212 9.89 0.77 8.82
C TYR A 212 9.46 0.45 10.25
N SER A 213 10.45 0.21 11.12
CA SER A 213 10.21 0.00 12.54
C SER A 213 10.40 1.30 13.32
N GLY A 214 9.38 1.71 14.05
CA GLY A 214 9.40 2.97 14.80
C GLY A 214 8.21 3.12 15.73
N GLU A 215 8.27 4.16 16.55
CA GLU A 215 7.24 4.54 17.50
C GLU A 215 6.33 5.62 16.91
N GLY A 216 5.03 5.53 17.18
CA GLY A 216 4.06 6.53 16.75
C GLY A 216 2.92 6.72 17.74
N PHE A 217 2.20 7.83 17.57
CA PHE A 217 1.10 8.26 18.44
C PHE A 217 -0.09 8.71 17.61
N VAL A 218 -1.29 8.35 18.05
CA VAL A 218 -2.54 8.88 17.50
C VAL A 218 -3.00 10.04 18.37
N THR A 219 -3.28 11.17 17.75
CA THR A 219 -3.76 12.38 18.44
C THR A 219 -5.06 12.88 17.83
N ASN A 220 -5.90 13.53 18.64
CA ASN A 220 -7.05 14.31 18.19
C ASN A 220 -6.64 15.76 17.82
N GLU A 221 -7.59 16.59 17.38
CA GLU A 221 -7.34 18.01 17.08
C GLU A 221 -6.86 18.82 18.30
N ALA A 222 -7.22 18.44 19.52
CA ALA A 222 -6.77 19.09 20.75
C ALA A 222 -5.30 18.75 21.09
N GLY A 223 -4.73 17.75 20.40
CA GLY A 223 -3.37 17.25 20.66
C GLY A 223 -3.28 16.20 21.74
N ASP A 224 -4.42 15.70 22.24
CA ASP A 224 -4.42 14.61 23.22
C ASP A 224 -3.98 13.30 22.56
N VAL A 225 -3.10 12.55 23.24
CA VAL A 225 -2.65 11.25 22.77
C VAL A 225 -3.73 10.20 23.11
N LEU A 226 -4.35 9.64 22.09
CA LEU A 226 -5.41 8.64 22.21
C LEU A 226 -4.87 7.20 22.17
N ALA A 227 -3.78 6.98 21.47
CA ALA A 227 -3.12 5.68 21.37
C ALA A 227 -1.62 5.82 21.06
N SER A 228 -0.84 4.82 21.46
CA SER A 228 0.55 4.67 21.06
C SER A 228 0.77 3.32 20.39
N VAL A 229 1.68 3.25 19.46
CA VAL A 229 2.01 2.02 18.74
C VAL A 229 3.50 1.95 18.42
N GLN A 230 4.05 0.75 18.56
CA GLN A 230 5.38 0.40 18.09
C GLN A 230 5.22 -0.58 16.90
N THR A 231 5.76 -0.24 15.73
CA THR A 231 5.77 -1.17 14.61
C THR A 231 6.83 -2.26 14.79
N ASP A 232 6.51 -3.45 14.30
CA ASP A 232 7.43 -4.59 14.30
C ASP A 232 8.52 -4.46 13.21
N THR A 233 9.38 -5.48 13.09
CA THR A 233 10.44 -5.54 12.08
C THR A 233 9.92 -5.64 10.65
N LEU A 234 8.64 -5.96 10.46
CA LEU A 234 7.94 -5.97 9.18
C LEU A 234 7.16 -4.68 8.92
N GLY A 235 7.34 -3.65 9.77
CA GLY A 235 6.65 -2.36 9.65
C GLY A 235 5.18 -2.40 10.07
N ARG A 236 4.71 -3.48 10.69
CA ARG A 236 3.30 -3.66 11.07
C ARG A 236 3.06 -3.16 12.49
N GLY A 237 1.96 -2.48 12.68
CA GLY A 237 1.50 -2.02 13.98
C GLY A 237 0.00 -2.28 14.18
N LEU A 238 -0.43 -2.28 15.42
CA LEU A 238 -1.82 -2.43 15.81
C LEU A 238 -2.11 -1.51 16.99
N PHE A 239 -3.20 -0.76 16.91
CA PHE A 239 -3.66 0.09 18.00
C PHE A 239 -5.17 0.14 18.08
N GLU A 240 -5.69 0.57 19.22
CA GLU A 240 -7.12 0.79 19.43
C GLU A 240 -7.37 2.26 19.75
N VAL A 241 -8.47 2.77 19.23
CA VAL A 241 -8.88 4.15 19.42
C VAL A 241 -10.41 4.24 19.47
N THR A 242 -10.93 5.15 20.32
CA THR A 242 -12.33 5.53 20.33
C THR A 242 -12.44 6.96 19.84
N PRO A 243 -12.77 7.18 18.54
CA PRO A 243 -12.84 8.53 17.98
C PRO A 243 -13.98 9.34 18.59
N ASP A 244 -13.76 10.63 18.84
CA ASP A 244 -14.79 11.58 19.28
C ASP A 244 -15.57 12.22 18.12
N GLY A 245 -15.14 11.99 16.90
CA GLY A 245 -15.69 12.54 15.67
C GLY A 245 -14.80 13.61 15.03
N SER A 246 -13.78 14.07 15.74
CA SER A 246 -12.76 14.95 15.16
C SER A 246 -11.76 14.19 14.27
N PRO A 247 -11.10 14.86 13.31
CA PRO A 247 -10.01 14.28 12.55
C PRO A 247 -8.89 13.77 13.45
N LEU A 248 -8.39 12.57 13.13
CA LEU A 248 -7.29 11.94 13.86
C LEU A 248 -6.00 12.06 13.07
N THR A 249 -4.90 12.37 13.76
CA THR A 249 -3.56 12.45 13.21
C THR A 249 -2.68 11.39 13.85
N PHE A 250 -1.97 10.64 13.02
CA PHE A 250 -0.91 9.75 13.46
C PHE A 250 0.44 10.45 13.29
N GLN A 251 1.21 10.50 14.33
CA GLN A 251 2.54 11.08 14.36
C GLN A 251 3.56 9.96 14.54
N MET A 252 4.42 9.75 13.57
CA MET A 252 5.46 8.74 13.65
C MET A 252 6.85 9.40 13.72
N ARG A 253 7.67 8.94 14.67
CA ARG A 253 9.04 9.40 14.80
C ARG A 253 9.85 8.93 13.60
N ASN A 254 10.42 9.88 12.88
CA ASN A 254 11.33 9.57 11.78
C ASN A 254 12.78 9.58 12.29
N LEU A 255 13.31 8.39 12.61
CA LEU A 255 14.67 8.20 13.14
C LEU A 255 15.78 8.52 12.13
N LYS A 256 15.43 8.64 10.85
CA LYS A 256 16.38 8.91 9.75
C LYS A 256 16.56 10.40 9.48
N LYS A 257 15.77 11.28 10.10
CA LYS A 257 16.00 12.72 10.05
C LYS A 257 17.14 13.11 11.01
N SER A 258 17.96 14.06 10.59
CA SER A 258 19.04 14.63 11.41
C SER A 258 18.54 15.24 12.74
N ASP A 259 17.30 15.75 12.74
CA ASP A 259 16.59 16.13 13.95
C ASP A 259 15.85 14.91 14.53
N ARG A 260 16.41 14.31 15.56
CA ARG A 260 15.82 13.18 16.31
C ARG A 260 14.45 13.47 16.94
N ARG A 261 13.99 14.72 16.90
CA ARG A 261 12.67 15.15 17.36
C ARG A 261 11.65 15.27 16.22
N ALA A 262 12.04 15.03 14.98
CA ALA A 262 11.15 15.19 13.86
C ALA A 262 10.13 14.04 13.79
N PHE A 263 8.88 14.39 14.01
CA PHE A 263 7.74 13.53 13.69
C PHE A 263 7.25 13.83 12.28
N GLN A 264 6.75 12.81 11.63
CA GLN A 264 6.01 12.94 10.39
C GLN A 264 4.54 12.65 10.68
N ASN A 265 3.65 13.51 10.16
CA ASN A 265 2.21 13.43 10.42
C ASN A 265 1.50 12.74 9.26
N PHE A 266 0.52 11.93 9.60
CA PHE A 266 -0.34 11.20 8.67
C PHE A 266 -1.79 11.35 9.12
N SER A 267 -2.69 11.58 8.18
CA SER A 267 -4.13 11.59 8.47
C SER A 267 -4.63 10.14 8.55
N LEU A 268 -5.40 9.84 9.59
CA LEU A 268 -6.16 8.60 9.64
C LEU A 268 -7.35 8.66 8.67
N PRO A 269 -7.97 7.50 8.35
CA PRO A 269 -9.25 7.49 7.64
C PRO A 269 -10.29 8.34 8.34
N GLU A 270 -11.22 8.89 7.56
CA GLU A 270 -12.30 9.73 8.06
C GLU A 270 -13.17 8.99 9.08
N VAL A 271 -13.51 9.69 10.18
CA VAL A 271 -14.37 9.15 11.22
C VAL A 271 -15.84 9.30 10.80
N GLN A 272 -16.53 8.17 10.68
CA GLN A 272 -17.95 8.14 10.36
C GLN A 272 -18.79 8.54 11.58
N GLY A 273 -19.74 9.43 11.41
CA GLY A 273 -20.66 9.86 12.49
C GLY A 273 -21.61 8.76 12.92
N GLU A 274 -21.98 7.88 11.99
CA GLU A 274 -22.88 6.75 12.18
C GLU A 274 -22.30 5.50 11.54
N GLY A 275 -22.52 4.34 12.16
CA GLY A 275 -22.03 3.07 11.64
C GLY A 275 -21.87 2.00 12.70
N CYS A 276 -21.25 0.90 12.32
CA CYS A 276 -20.86 -0.18 13.21
C CYS A 276 -19.35 -0.39 13.12
N ALA A 277 -18.67 -0.41 14.27
CA ALA A 277 -17.31 -0.88 14.40
C ALA A 277 -17.32 -2.40 14.61
N LEU A 278 -16.38 -3.08 13.99
CA LEU A 278 -16.20 -4.53 14.07
C LEU A 278 -14.85 -4.84 14.69
N LEU A 279 -14.83 -5.77 15.64
CA LEU A 279 -13.60 -6.31 16.24
C LEU A 279 -13.59 -7.83 16.08
N LEU A 280 -12.46 -8.37 15.64
CA LEU A 280 -12.23 -9.80 15.47
C LEU A 280 -11.20 -10.27 16.48
N ASP A 281 -11.59 -11.14 17.40
CA ASP A 281 -10.69 -11.74 18.37
C ASP A 281 -10.60 -13.26 18.17
N ALA A 282 -9.38 -13.76 18.00
CA ALA A 282 -9.12 -15.20 17.96
C ALA A 282 -9.02 -15.74 19.38
N VAL A 283 -9.90 -16.68 19.74
CA VAL A 283 -9.91 -17.34 21.04
C VAL A 283 -9.74 -18.84 20.83
N SER A 284 -8.52 -19.35 21.03
CA SER A 284 -8.16 -20.75 20.75
C SER A 284 -8.47 -21.14 19.30
N ASP A 285 -9.39 -22.07 19.09
CA ASP A 285 -9.83 -22.56 17.78
C ASP A 285 -11.09 -21.85 17.25
N SER A 286 -11.55 -20.81 17.96
CA SER A 286 -12.76 -20.04 17.64
C SER A 286 -12.42 -18.60 17.29
N MET A 287 -13.29 -17.95 16.56
CA MET A 287 -13.23 -16.52 16.27
C MET A 287 -14.45 -15.85 16.85
N SER A 288 -14.23 -14.86 17.74
CA SER A 288 -15.28 -13.99 18.25
C SER A 288 -15.35 -12.73 17.42
N VAL A 289 -16.56 -12.35 17.02
CA VAL A 289 -16.83 -11.11 16.27
C VAL A 289 -17.67 -10.20 17.16
N THR A 290 -17.11 -9.07 17.54
CA THR A 290 -17.82 -8.03 18.31
C THR A 290 -18.23 -6.92 17.35
N LEU A 291 -19.54 -6.62 17.34
CA LEU A 291 -20.10 -5.49 16.60
C LEU A 291 -20.58 -4.43 17.59
N GLN A 292 -20.12 -3.19 17.39
CA GLN A 292 -20.55 -2.03 18.16
C GLN A 292 -21.18 -1.02 17.22
N CYS A 293 -22.50 -0.78 17.38
CA CYS A 293 -23.25 0.12 16.50
C CYS A 293 -23.62 1.41 17.22
N THR A 294 -23.68 2.51 16.48
CA THR A 294 -24.18 3.79 16.99
C THR A 294 -25.68 3.67 17.34
N ASP A 295 -26.13 4.44 18.31
CA ASP A 295 -27.52 4.41 18.77
C ASP A 295 -28.53 4.75 17.65
N SER A 296 -28.13 5.52 16.66
CA SER A 296 -28.94 5.85 15.48
C SER A 296 -29.34 4.63 14.66
N LEU A 297 -28.54 3.57 14.71
CA LEU A 297 -28.79 2.30 13.99
C LEU A 297 -29.58 1.29 14.84
N ARG A 298 -29.92 1.60 16.09
CA ARG A 298 -30.64 0.67 16.97
C ARG A 298 -31.95 0.20 16.34
N GLY A 299 -32.11 -1.12 16.26
CA GLY A 299 -33.29 -1.75 15.66
C GLY A 299 -33.25 -1.83 14.13
N SER A 300 -32.28 -1.23 13.49
CA SER A 300 -32.06 -1.41 12.05
C SER A 300 -31.66 -2.86 11.75
N LEU A 301 -32.12 -3.38 10.63
CA LEU A 301 -31.70 -4.70 10.17
C LEU A 301 -30.33 -4.61 9.50
N LEU A 302 -29.37 -5.32 10.06
CA LEU A 302 -28.00 -5.42 9.52
C LEU A 302 -27.72 -6.84 9.04
N GLY A 303 -26.91 -6.96 8.02
CA GLY A 303 -26.42 -8.24 7.55
C GLY A 303 -24.90 -8.31 7.65
N TYR A 304 -24.37 -9.49 7.92
CA TYR A 304 -22.94 -9.76 7.87
C TYR A 304 -22.63 -11.00 7.03
N ALA A 305 -21.43 -11.02 6.48
CA ALA A 305 -20.90 -12.20 5.84
C ALA A 305 -19.46 -12.42 6.29
N LEU A 306 -19.17 -13.62 6.78
CA LEU A 306 -17.81 -14.06 7.07
C LEU A 306 -17.24 -14.74 5.83
N MET A 307 -16.17 -14.17 5.31
CA MET A 307 -15.53 -14.63 4.08
C MET A 307 -14.03 -14.89 4.31
N SER A 308 -13.51 -15.94 3.69
CA SER A 308 -12.07 -16.16 3.62
C SER A 308 -11.72 -16.76 2.26
N ASN A 309 -10.66 -16.26 1.62
CA ASN A 309 -10.20 -16.71 0.31
C ASN A 309 -11.31 -16.79 -0.76
N GLY A 310 -12.26 -15.84 -0.72
CA GLY A 310 -13.39 -15.79 -1.63
C GLY A 310 -14.52 -16.79 -1.33
N ASN A 311 -14.46 -17.53 -0.23
CA ASN A 311 -15.54 -18.41 0.23
C ASN A 311 -16.32 -17.74 1.35
N VAL A 312 -17.66 -17.85 1.30
CA VAL A 312 -18.55 -17.43 2.39
C VAL A 312 -18.71 -18.58 3.35
N PHE A 313 -18.31 -18.38 4.60
CA PHE A 313 -18.46 -19.39 5.66
C PHE A 313 -19.77 -19.21 6.40
N ARG A 314 -20.17 -17.97 6.66
CA ARG A 314 -21.40 -17.64 7.35
C ARG A 314 -21.97 -16.36 6.79
N CYS A 315 -23.29 -16.30 6.65
CA CYS A 315 -24.03 -15.11 6.29
C CYS A 315 -25.34 -15.12 7.06
N ASP A 316 -25.62 -14.02 7.76
CA ASP A 316 -26.86 -13.90 8.56
C ASP A 316 -27.29 -12.44 8.69
N THR A 317 -28.51 -12.22 9.20
CA THR A 317 -29.06 -10.90 9.49
C THR A 317 -29.49 -10.82 10.95
N PHE A 318 -29.36 -9.63 11.52
CA PHE A 318 -29.77 -9.37 12.90
C PHE A 318 -30.26 -7.93 13.09
N SER A 319 -31.05 -7.68 14.13
CA SER A 319 -31.41 -6.33 14.52
C SER A 319 -30.25 -5.70 15.29
N ALA A 320 -29.82 -4.51 14.85
CA ALA A 320 -28.73 -3.81 15.49
C ALA A 320 -29.02 -3.49 16.96
N VAL A 321 -28.09 -3.88 17.82
CA VAL A 321 -28.04 -3.51 19.23
C VAL A 321 -26.68 -2.80 19.47
N PRO A 322 -26.54 -1.99 20.54
CA PRO A 322 -25.33 -1.22 20.79
C PRO A 322 -24.08 -2.07 20.88
N LEU A 323 -24.16 -3.28 21.39
CA LEU A 323 -23.09 -4.27 21.47
C LEU A 323 -23.64 -5.65 21.16
N MET A 324 -23.01 -6.36 20.25
CA MET A 324 -23.33 -7.72 19.86
C MET A 324 -22.07 -8.57 19.71
N GLU A 325 -22.11 -9.76 20.28
CA GLU A 325 -21.07 -10.79 20.09
C GLU A 325 -21.65 -11.91 19.25
N ILE A 326 -20.87 -12.38 18.28
CA ILE A 326 -21.21 -13.49 17.37
C ILE A 326 -20.10 -14.51 17.53
N GLU A 327 -20.46 -15.68 18.05
CA GLU A 327 -19.57 -16.82 18.21
C GLU A 327 -19.60 -17.77 16.98
#